data_d2c05f0dc861657de05e07e5b282dfad
#
_entry.id   d2c05f0dc861657de05e07e5b282dfad
#
_cell.length_a   1.000
_cell.length_b   1.000
_cell.length_c   1.000
_cell.angle_alpha   90.00
_cell.angle_beta   90.00
_cell.angle_gamma   90.00
#
_symmetry.space_group_name_H-M   'P 1'
#
loop_
_entity.id
_entity.type
_entity.pdbx_description
1 polymer ?
#
loop_
_entity_poly.entity_id
_entity_poly.type
_entity_poly.pdbx_seq_one_letter_code
_entity_poly.pdbx_strand_id
1 'polypeptide(L)'
;MDSPHGAAVTAEDFGLKGPRGWAFRSVSIDAQPGPLIAIEGPSGSGRTCLLLALTGRMRPTEGRAEIAGLHLPRQMAAVRRISALGPVTGVSELDPALTVAEHLRERALLQRRFDGSLRALLRPRAERVAAARRRIDEALEAAGLDIATLPRDERTSVRDLERLEALRLSVALALIGSPRLLAVDDSDLKLSDTDRAEAWKLLRSVADGGTTVLAVCSQAPDGTATVRTTTDTRTNEATRTNEATRTSGDTTTNEEGTADALAETGRA
;
A
#
# COMPACT_ATOMS: atom_id res chain seq x y z
N MET A 1 21.04 24.96 5.46
CA MET A 1 19.68 24.43 5.21
C MET A 1 19.90 23.06 4.57
N ASP A 2 19.68 22.02 5.36
CA ASP A 2 19.74 20.66 4.84
C ASP A 2 18.64 20.51 3.81
N SER A 3 19.02 20.05 2.60
CA SER A 3 18.02 19.75 1.56
C SER A 3 17.06 18.71 2.10
N PRO A 4 15.73 18.88 1.92
CA PRO A 4 14.78 17.90 2.42
C PRO A 4 15.13 16.53 1.87
N HIS A 5 15.27 15.54 2.75
CA HIS A 5 15.60 14.15 2.38
C HIS A 5 14.49 13.52 1.52
N GLY A 6 13.28 14.05 1.56
CA GLY A 6 12.08 13.56 0.88
C GLY A 6 12.18 13.52 -0.66
N ALA A 7 11.18 12.92 -1.26
CA ALA A 7 11.02 12.83 -2.71
C ALA A 7 9.94 13.82 -3.16
N ALA A 8 10.24 14.68 -4.13
CA ALA A 8 9.19 15.35 -4.91
C ALA A 8 8.39 14.30 -5.67
N VAL A 9 7.07 14.50 -5.78
CA VAL A 9 6.16 13.60 -6.48
C VAL A 9 5.37 14.42 -7.49
N THR A 10 5.62 14.21 -8.76
CA THR A 10 4.82 14.82 -9.84
C THR A 10 4.20 13.73 -10.70
N ALA A 11 2.98 13.95 -11.15
CA ALA A 11 2.28 13.06 -12.06
C ALA A 11 1.35 13.88 -12.96
N GLU A 12 1.25 13.50 -14.24
CA GLU A 12 0.39 14.12 -15.23
C GLU A 12 -0.35 13.04 -16.02
N ASP A 13 -1.68 13.12 -16.00
CA ASP A 13 -2.58 12.19 -16.66
C ASP A 13 -2.23 10.71 -16.37
N PHE A 14 -1.73 10.46 -15.16
CA PHE A 14 -1.19 9.17 -14.78
C PHE A 14 -2.30 8.14 -14.62
N GLY A 15 -2.12 6.98 -15.28
CA GLY A 15 -3.16 5.96 -15.35
C GLY A 15 -2.62 4.53 -15.45
N LEU A 16 -3.44 3.59 -14.98
CA LEU A 16 -3.20 2.16 -15.08
C LEU A 16 -4.46 1.46 -15.59
N LYS A 17 -4.35 0.84 -16.76
CA LYS A 17 -5.40 0.00 -17.34
C LYS A 17 -5.00 -1.46 -17.26
N GLY A 18 -5.84 -2.27 -16.64
CA GLY A 18 -5.71 -3.71 -16.55
C GLY A 18 -6.69 -4.44 -17.48
N PRO A 19 -6.68 -5.78 -17.49
CA PRO A 19 -7.57 -6.60 -18.33
C PRO A 19 -9.07 -6.36 -18.05
N ARG A 20 -9.41 -5.93 -16.83
CA ARG A 20 -10.79 -5.66 -16.38
C ARG A 20 -11.21 -4.21 -16.50
N GLY A 21 -10.41 -3.35 -17.13
CA GLY A 21 -10.66 -1.92 -17.24
C GLY A 21 -9.62 -1.09 -16.48
N TRP A 22 -9.97 0.16 -16.21
CA TRP A 22 -9.10 1.08 -15.49
C TRP A 22 -9.03 0.74 -14.00
N ALA A 23 -7.81 0.61 -13.48
CA ALA A 23 -7.60 0.60 -12.04
C ALA A 23 -7.69 2.04 -11.50
N PHE A 24 -7.02 2.97 -12.16
CA PHE A 24 -7.13 4.42 -11.96
C PHE A 24 -6.74 5.15 -13.25
N ARG A 25 -7.18 6.40 -13.43
CA ARG A 25 -6.81 7.21 -14.60
C ARG A 25 -6.81 8.70 -14.30
N SER A 26 -6.15 9.47 -15.18
CA SER A 26 -6.13 10.93 -15.17
C SER A 26 -5.76 11.52 -13.80
N VAL A 27 -4.81 10.88 -13.11
CA VAL A 27 -4.32 11.37 -11.82
C VAL A 27 -3.20 12.36 -12.06
N SER A 28 -3.35 13.57 -11.50
CA SER A 28 -2.32 14.61 -11.52
C SER A 28 -1.93 14.96 -10.09
N ILE A 29 -0.61 15.06 -9.86
CA ILE A 29 0.00 15.36 -8.56
C ILE A 29 1.13 16.34 -8.81
N ASP A 30 1.25 17.35 -7.94
CA ASP A 30 2.41 18.23 -7.88
C ASP A 30 2.75 18.48 -6.41
N ALA A 31 3.73 17.77 -5.90
CA ALA A 31 4.11 17.82 -4.50
C ALA A 31 5.63 17.96 -4.33
N GLN A 32 6.03 18.95 -3.55
CA GLN A 32 7.42 19.18 -3.17
C GLN A 32 7.93 18.08 -2.22
N PRO A 33 9.25 17.96 -1.95
CA PRO A 33 9.76 16.99 -0.99
C PRO A 33 9.24 17.20 0.45
N GLY A 34 8.93 16.10 1.15
CA GLY A 34 8.59 16.09 2.57
C GLY A 34 7.11 16.21 2.96
N PRO A 35 6.10 16.30 2.04
CA PRO A 35 4.71 16.38 2.44
C PRO A 35 4.12 15.02 2.83
N LEU A 36 3.03 15.08 3.60
CA LEU A 36 2.06 14.00 3.74
C LEU A 36 0.97 14.18 2.67
N ILE A 37 0.84 13.20 1.78
CA ILE A 37 -0.13 13.18 0.69
C ILE A 37 -1.13 12.06 0.95
N ALA A 38 -2.39 12.40 1.13
CA ALA A 38 -3.48 11.44 1.24
C ALA A 38 -3.99 11.02 -0.15
N ILE A 39 -4.15 9.72 -0.37
CA ILE A 39 -4.80 9.16 -1.55
C ILE A 39 -6.21 8.71 -1.11
N GLU A 40 -7.21 9.49 -1.48
CA GLU A 40 -8.60 9.31 -1.09
C GLU A 40 -9.45 8.80 -2.26
N GLY A 41 -10.48 8.04 -1.94
CA GLY A 41 -11.45 7.55 -2.92
C GLY A 41 -12.28 6.39 -2.40
N PRO A 42 -13.34 6.00 -3.12
CA PRO A 42 -14.17 4.87 -2.74
C PRO A 42 -13.39 3.55 -2.85
N SER A 43 -13.88 2.51 -2.17
CA SER A 43 -13.31 1.18 -2.31
C SER A 43 -13.37 0.72 -3.77
N GLY A 44 -12.28 0.14 -4.25
CA GLY A 44 -12.16 -0.29 -5.64
C GLY A 44 -11.80 0.81 -6.65
N SER A 45 -11.57 2.07 -6.23
CA SER A 45 -11.14 3.16 -7.12
C SER A 45 -9.67 3.13 -7.51
N GLY A 46 -8.92 2.07 -7.14
CA GLY A 46 -7.53 1.88 -7.53
C GLY A 46 -6.51 2.64 -6.69
N ARG A 47 -6.86 3.08 -5.49
CA ARG A 47 -5.94 3.77 -4.55
C ARG A 47 -4.65 2.99 -4.32
N THR A 48 -4.76 1.71 -3.95
CA THR A 48 -3.61 0.79 -3.79
C THR A 48 -2.80 0.66 -5.08
N CYS A 49 -3.48 0.56 -6.23
CA CYS A 49 -2.80 0.48 -7.53
C CYS A 49 -2.02 1.77 -7.84
N LEU A 50 -2.59 2.93 -7.54
CA LEU A 50 -1.91 4.22 -7.68
C LEU A 50 -0.68 4.30 -6.77
N LEU A 51 -0.83 3.93 -5.49
CA LEU A 51 0.28 3.89 -4.53
C LEU A 51 1.41 2.96 -5.01
N LEU A 52 1.08 1.76 -5.50
CA LEU A 52 2.06 0.81 -6.03
C LEU A 52 2.70 1.30 -7.34
N ALA A 53 1.96 2.03 -8.18
CA ALA A 53 2.51 2.60 -9.41
C ALA A 53 3.50 3.74 -9.10
N LEU A 54 3.16 4.67 -8.19
CA LEU A 54 4.05 5.77 -7.76
C LEU A 54 5.31 5.27 -7.06
N THR A 55 5.25 4.12 -6.40
CA THR A 55 6.42 3.48 -5.77
C THR A 55 7.19 2.54 -6.69
N GLY A 56 6.87 2.52 -8.00
CA GLY A 56 7.56 1.72 -9.02
C GLY A 56 7.31 0.21 -8.92
N ARG A 57 6.25 -0.23 -8.27
CA ARG A 57 5.87 -1.65 -8.09
C ARG A 57 4.82 -2.13 -9.07
N MET A 58 3.98 -1.22 -9.57
CA MET A 58 3.09 -1.48 -10.70
C MET A 58 3.47 -0.59 -11.88
N ARG A 59 3.41 -1.14 -13.10
CA ARG A 59 3.76 -0.40 -14.31
C ARG A 59 2.55 0.39 -14.79
N PRO A 60 2.61 1.72 -14.82
CA PRO A 60 1.55 2.55 -15.39
C PRO A 60 1.43 2.30 -16.90
N THR A 61 0.24 2.54 -17.44
CA THR A 61 -0.06 2.37 -18.88
C THR A 61 -0.22 3.69 -19.61
N GLU A 62 -0.55 4.76 -18.89
CA GLU A 62 -0.75 6.10 -19.45
C GLU A 62 -0.13 7.17 -18.56
N GLY A 63 0.11 8.32 -19.19
CA GLY A 63 0.67 9.48 -18.53
C GLY A 63 2.13 9.30 -18.13
N ARG A 64 2.59 10.22 -17.29
CA ARG A 64 3.95 10.23 -16.75
C ARG A 64 3.94 10.58 -15.27
N ALA A 65 4.92 10.08 -14.56
CA ALA A 65 5.19 10.52 -13.19
C ALA A 65 6.70 10.58 -12.97
N GLU A 66 7.08 11.44 -12.04
CA GLU A 66 8.47 11.60 -11.63
C GLU A 66 8.53 11.60 -10.11
N ILE A 67 9.44 10.80 -9.57
CA ILE A 67 9.67 10.64 -8.13
C ILE A 67 11.12 11.01 -7.85
N ALA A 68 11.34 12.14 -7.19
CA ALA A 68 12.69 12.64 -6.90
C ALA A 68 13.61 12.71 -8.13
N GLY A 69 13.11 13.16 -9.28
CA GLY A 69 13.85 13.22 -10.54
C GLY A 69 13.90 11.89 -11.30
N LEU A 70 13.26 10.83 -10.82
CA LEU A 70 13.24 9.52 -11.46
C LEU A 70 11.92 9.31 -12.23
N HIS A 71 12.02 9.08 -13.53
CA HIS A 71 10.86 8.98 -14.43
C HIS A 71 10.23 7.58 -14.43
N LEU A 72 8.91 7.52 -14.22
CA LEU A 72 8.11 6.32 -14.40
C LEU A 72 7.47 6.30 -15.80
N PRO A 73 7.37 5.15 -16.45
CA PRO A 73 7.76 3.80 -15.98
C PRO A 73 9.23 3.41 -16.26
N ARG A 74 10.06 4.29 -16.79
CA ARG A 74 11.40 3.93 -17.26
C ARG A 74 12.35 3.52 -16.12
N GLN A 75 12.26 4.19 -14.98
CA GLN A 75 13.19 4.04 -13.85
C GLN A 75 12.56 3.39 -12.62
N MET A 76 11.59 2.48 -12.81
CA MET A 76 10.89 1.81 -11.71
C MET A 76 11.82 1.17 -10.68
N ALA A 77 12.92 0.53 -11.13
CA ALA A 77 13.87 -0.08 -10.22
C ALA A 77 14.61 0.95 -9.33
N ALA A 78 14.90 2.13 -9.87
CA ALA A 78 15.50 3.23 -9.11
C ALA A 78 14.50 3.81 -8.10
N VAL A 79 13.24 4.01 -8.51
CA VAL A 79 12.17 4.46 -7.60
C VAL A 79 11.97 3.47 -6.44
N ARG A 80 11.99 2.15 -6.70
CA ARG A 80 11.92 1.14 -5.63
C ARG A 80 13.04 1.22 -4.61
N ARG A 81 14.23 1.66 -5.01
CA ARG A 81 15.38 1.79 -4.09
C ARG A 81 15.24 2.95 -3.13
N ILE A 82 14.54 4.01 -3.52
CA ILE A 82 14.32 5.20 -2.69
C ILE A 82 12.97 5.20 -1.99
N SER A 83 12.12 4.21 -2.26
CA SER A 83 10.78 4.09 -1.69
C SER A 83 10.63 2.84 -0.83
N ALA A 84 9.94 2.98 0.29
CA ALA A 84 9.55 1.85 1.14
C ALA A 84 8.03 1.75 1.24
N LEU A 85 7.55 0.52 1.47
CA LEU A 85 6.16 0.26 1.82
C LEU A 85 6.07 0.03 3.33
N GLY A 86 5.10 0.68 3.97
CA GLY A 86 4.50 0.25 5.21
C GLY A 86 3.55 -0.94 4.94
N PRO A 87 2.45 -1.08 5.69
CA PRO A 87 1.48 -2.14 5.42
C PRO A 87 0.80 -1.88 4.08
N VAL A 88 0.80 -2.89 3.21
CA VAL A 88 0.06 -2.94 1.95
C VAL A 88 -0.46 -4.36 1.77
N THR A 89 -1.76 -4.52 1.81
CA THR A 89 -2.42 -5.84 1.76
C THR A 89 -1.98 -6.65 0.54
N GLY A 90 -1.53 -7.88 0.78
CA GLY A 90 -1.04 -8.80 -0.25
C GLY A 90 0.33 -8.47 -0.85
N VAL A 91 1.01 -7.41 -0.39
CA VAL A 91 2.32 -6.98 -0.93
C VAL A 91 3.38 -6.84 0.16
N SER A 92 3.03 -6.16 1.25
CA SER A 92 3.93 -5.91 2.38
C SER A 92 3.12 -6.04 3.67
N GLU A 93 3.04 -7.25 4.18
CA GLU A 93 2.36 -7.58 5.41
C GLU A 93 3.36 -8.13 6.43
N LEU A 94 3.04 -7.94 7.69
CA LEU A 94 3.77 -8.59 8.78
C LEU A 94 3.35 -10.06 8.85
N ASP A 95 4.32 -10.97 9.00
CA ASP A 95 4.02 -12.36 9.29
C ASP A 95 3.53 -12.48 10.75
N PRO A 96 2.28 -12.90 10.97
CA PRO A 96 1.71 -12.99 12.31
C PRO A 96 2.40 -14.03 13.19
N ALA A 97 3.15 -14.97 12.62
CA ALA A 97 3.87 -16.00 13.35
C ALA A 97 5.23 -15.52 13.90
N LEU A 98 5.79 -14.48 13.29
CA LEU A 98 7.07 -13.92 13.71
C LEU A 98 6.89 -12.94 14.88
N THR A 99 7.97 -12.79 15.65
CA THR A 99 8.08 -11.78 16.71
C THR A 99 8.56 -10.45 16.16
N VAL A 100 8.38 -9.38 16.93
CA VAL A 100 8.92 -8.05 16.64
C VAL A 100 10.43 -8.12 16.38
N ALA A 101 11.18 -8.84 17.25
CA ALA A 101 12.63 -9.00 17.09
C ALA A 101 13.03 -9.71 15.79
N GLU A 102 12.27 -10.72 15.35
CA GLU A 102 12.54 -11.44 14.12
C GLU A 102 12.34 -10.56 12.90
N HIS A 103 11.25 -9.80 12.83
CA HIS A 103 11.02 -8.82 11.77
C HIS A 103 12.12 -7.75 11.69
N LEU A 104 12.51 -7.18 12.83
CA LEU A 104 13.59 -6.19 12.89
C LEU A 104 14.93 -6.76 12.43
N ARG A 105 15.26 -7.99 12.81
CA ARG A 105 16.48 -8.69 12.39
C ARG A 105 16.46 -9.00 10.91
N GLU A 106 15.36 -9.53 10.39
CA GLU A 106 15.18 -9.83 8.98
C GLU A 106 15.36 -8.55 8.14
N ARG A 107 14.67 -7.47 8.51
CA ARG A 107 14.77 -6.20 7.80
C ARG A 107 16.17 -5.62 7.81
N ALA A 108 16.85 -5.67 8.95
CA ALA A 108 18.24 -5.23 9.07
C ALA A 108 19.20 -6.06 8.22
N LEU A 109 18.98 -7.37 8.08
CA LEU A 109 19.77 -8.25 7.21
C LEU A 109 19.54 -7.96 5.74
N LEU A 110 18.28 -7.75 5.32
CA LEU A 110 17.92 -7.38 3.95
C LEU A 110 18.55 -6.04 3.58
N GLN A 111 18.45 -5.04 4.44
CA GLN A 111 19.03 -3.72 4.20
C GLN A 111 20.56 -3.78 3.97
N ARG A 112 21.26 -4.64 4.70
CA ARG A 112 22.71 -4.84 4.54
C ARG A 112 23.10 -5.34 3.15
N ARG A 113 22.25 -6.07 2.46
CA ARG A 113 22.48 -6.55 1.09
C ARG A 113 22.34 -5.43 0.05
N PHE A 114 21.55 -4.40 0.34
CA PHE A 114 21.28 -3.31 -0.59
C PHE A 114 22.12 -2.05 -0.35
N ASP A 115 22.75 -1.91 0.83
CA ASP A 115 23.67 -0.80 1.18
C ASP A 115 25.00 -0.82 0.38
N GLY A 116 25.05 -1.51 -0.72
CA GLY A 116 26.04 -1.72 -1.80
C GLY A 116 27.36 -0.92 -1.83
N SER A 117 27.74 -0.23 -0.76
CA SER A 117 29.01 0.45 -0.64
C SER A 117 30.11 -0.56 -0.27
N LEU A 118 31.06 -0.77 -1.19
CA LEU A 118 32.29 -1.54 -0.93
C LEU A 118 33.00 -1.07 0.36
N ARG A 119 32.89 0.20 0.70
CA ARG A 119 33.40 0.78 1.96
C ARG A 119 32.68 0.23 3.20
N ALA A 120 31.40 -0.09 3.10
CA ALA A 120 30.65 -0.68 4.22
C ALA A 120 31.10 -2.13 4.51
N LEU A 121 31.60 -2.85 3.52
CA LEU A 121 32.18 -4.19 3.70
C LEU A 121 33.51 -4.18 4.43
N LEU A 122 34.29 -3.08 4.32
CA LEU A 122 35.59 -2.91 4.98
C LEU A 122 35.47 -2.49 6.45
N ARG A 123 34.27 -2.11 6.92
CA ARG A 123 34.08 -1.75 8.35
C ARG A 123 34.13 -2.98 9.25
N PRO A 124 34.72 -2.87 10.46
CA PRO A 124 34.71 -3.93 11.47
C PRO A 124 33.30 -4.43 11.76
N ARG A 125 33.16 -5.72 12.03
CA ARG A 125 31.85 -6.35 12.32
C ARG A 125 31.11 -5.63 13.45
N ALA A 126 31.82 -5.23 14.51
CA ALA A 126 31.24 -4.52 15.66
C ALA A 126 30.61 -3.19 15.27
N GLU A 127 31.27 -2.39 14.43
CA GLU A 127 30.74 -1.11 13.92
C GLU A 127 29.49 -1.31 13.06
N ARG A 128 29.49 -2.36 12.22
CA ARG A 128 28.32 -2.70 11.39
C ARG A 128 27.10 -3.09 12.22
N VAL A 129 27.33 -3.87 13.29
CA VAL A 129 26.26 -4.24 14.22
C VAL A 129 25.74 -3.05 14.98
N ALA A 130 26.61 -2.19 15.50
CA ALA A 130 26.23 -0.95 16.19
C ALA A 130 25.46 0.01 15.28
N ALA A 131 25.89 0.16 14.01
CA ALA A 131 25.17 0.99 13.04
C ALA A 131 23.78 0.43 12.70
N ALA A 132 23.66 -0.90 12.56
CA ALA A 132 22.35 -1.52 12.32
C ALA A 132 21.41 -1.33 13.53
N ARG A 133 21.94 -1.46 14.75
CA ARG A 133 21.17 -1.22 15.97
C ARG A 133 20.65 0.20 16.04
N ARG A 134 21.53 1.20 15.84
CA ARG A 134 21.10 2.62 15.83
C ARG A 134 20.00 2.89 14.82
N ARG A 135 20.08 2.37 13.59
CA ARG A 135 19.02 2.54 12.58
C ARG A 135 17.69 1.93 13.01
N ILE A 136 17.73 0.79 13.73
CA ILE A 136 16.53 0.17 14.29
C ILE A 136 15.95 1.08 15.38
N ASP A 137 16.79 1.53 16.32
CA ASP A 137 16.35 2.36 17.44
C ASP A 137 15.77 3.70 16.93
N GLU A 138 16.44 4.37 15.98
CA GLU A 138 15.96 5.58 15.30
C GLU A 138 14.62 5.36 14.56
N ALA A 139 14.47 4.22 13.90
CA ALA A 139 13.24 3.90 13.16
C ALA A 139 12.06 3.59 14.11
N LEU A 140 12.31 2.93 15.23
CA LEU A 140 11.31 2.65 16.28
C LEU A 140 10.86 3.96 16.93
N GLU A 141 11.80 4.84 17.26
CA GLU A 141 11.52 6.17 17.81
C GLU A 141 10.68 7.00 16.84
N ALA A 142 11.08 7.08 15.57
CA ALA A 142 10.34 7.78 14.53
C ALA A 142 8.93 7.23 14.30
N ALA A 143 8.74 5.90 14.47
CA ALA A 143 7.44 5.25 14.40
C ALA A 143 6.64 5.32 15.71
N GLY A 144 7.21 5.85 16.78
CA GLY A 144 6.56 5.93 18.09
C GLY A 144 6.22 4.56 18.68
N LEU A 145 7.01 3.51 18.37
CA LEU A 145 6.84 2.18 18.92
C LEU A 145 7.82 1.95 20.06
N ASP A 146 7.31 2.01 21.28
CA ASP A 146 8.08 1.63 22.47
C ASP A 146 7.93 0.10 22.69
N ILE A 147 9.01 -0.62 22.44
CA ILE A 147 9.04 -2.07 22.60
C ILE A 147 8.78 -2.49 24.06
N ALA A 148 9.19 -1.67 25.05
CA ALA A 148 9.02 -2.00 26.47
C ALA A 148 7.54 -1.98 26.91
N THR A 149 6.65 -1.36 26.14
CA THR A 149 5.19 -1.35 26.42
C THR A 149 4.47 -2.60 25.90
N LEU A 150 5.12 -3.37 25.05
CA LEU A 150 4.54 -4.58 24.47
C LEU A 150 4.46 -5.72 25.49
N PRO A 151 3.49 -6.65 25.38
CA PRO A 151 3.25 -7.70 26.40
C PRO A 151 4.44 -8.59 26.73
N ARG A 152 5.37 -8.77 25.79
CA ARG A 152 6.60 -9.57 25.93
C ARG A 152 7.81 -8.88 25.33
N ASP A 153 7.84 -7.54 25.39
CA ASP A 153 8.89 -6.74 24.78
C ASP A 153 9.12 -7.15 23.31
N GLU A 154 10.36 -7.24 22.87
CA GLU A 154 10.73 -7.63 21.51
C GLU A 154 10.33 -9.07 21.10
N ARG A 155 9.93 -9.91 22.09
CA ARG A 155 9.46 -11.30 21.87
C ARG A 155 7.96 -11.38 21.63
N THR A 156 7.25 -10.27 21.63
CA THR A 156 5.83 -10.22 21.30
C THR A 156 5.62 -10.68 19.86
N SER A 157 4.74 -11.68 19.65
CA SER A 157 4.34 -12.09 18.29
C SER A 157 3.50 -11.02 17.64
N VAL A 158 3.61 -10.85 16.33
CA VAL A 158 2.83 -9.86 15.59
C VAL A 158 1.32 -10.06 15.74
N ARG A 159 0.85 -11.31 15.85
CA ARG A 159 -0.57 -11.61 16.10
C ARG A 159 -1.12 -11.07 17.43
N ASP A 160 -0.22 -10.82 18.40
CA ASP A 160 -0.56 -10.33 19.74
C ASP A 160 -0.47 -8.80 19.82
N LEU A 161 -0.05 -8.13 18.74
CA LEU A 161 0.00 -6.68 18.63
C LEU A 161 -1.41 -6.09 18.36
N GLU A 162 -1.68 -4.95 18.98
CA GLU A 162 -2.81 -4.12 18.59
C GLU A 162 -2.59 -3.54 17.18
N ARG A 163 -3.68 -3.10 16.53
CA ARG A 163 -3.60 -2.61 15.13
C ARG A 163 -2.69 -1.40 14.97
N LEU A 164 -2.74 -0.48 15.91
CA LEU A 164 -1.87 0.70 15.90
C LEU A 164 -0.40 0.31 16.12
N GLU A 165 -0.14 -0.66 17.00
CA GLU A 165 1.22 -1.20 17.23
C GLU A 165 1.74 -1.91 15.97
N ALA A 166 0.91 -2.71 15.31
CA ALA A 166 1.28 -3.36 14.05
C ALA A 166 1.55 -2.34 12.93
N LEU A 167 0.77 -1.26 12.84
CA LEU A 167 1.03 -0.16 11.92
C LEU A 167 2.37 0.52 12.25
N ARG A 168 2.63 0.85 13.52
CA ARG A 168 3.89 1.43 13.97
C ARG A 168 5.08 0.54 13.66
N LEU A 169 4.97 -0.77 13.89
CA LEU A 169 6.01 -1.73 13.53
C LEU A 169 6.28 -1.74 12.02
N SER A 170 5.22 -1.80 11.19
CA SER A 170 5.36 -1.79 9.73
C SER A 170 6.04 -0.51 9.24
N VAL A 171 5.69 0.65 9.81
CA VAL A 171 6.32 1.94 9.50
C VAL A 171 7.78 1.93 9.96
N ALA A 172 8.09 1.46 11.17
CA ALA A 172 9.48 1.33 11.66
C ALA A 172 10.33 0.48 10.71
N LEU A 173 9.84 -0.71 10.33
CA LEU A 173 10.53 -1.58 9.38
C LEU A 173 10.79 -0.89 8.03
N ALA A 174 9.85 -0.10 7.55
CA ALA A 174 10.03 0.68 6.32
C ALA A 174 11.11 1.76 6.47
N LEU A 175 11.17 2.43 7.62
CA LEU A 175 12.11 3.53 7.91
C LEU A 175 13.55 3.06 8.13
N ILE A 176 13.83 1.80 8.51
CA ILE A 176 15.19 1.26 8.67
C ILE A 176 16.07 1.50 7.43
N GLY A 177 15.44 1.54 6.24
CA GLY A 177 16.12 1.82 4.97
C GLY A 177 16.32 3.29 4.65
N SER A 178 15.93 4.21 5.54
CA SER A 178 15.95 5.66 5.32
C SER A 178 15.38 6.05 3.94
N PRO A 179 14.13 5.66 3.62
CA PRO A 179 13.53 5.93 2.33
C PRO A 179 13.25 7.42 2.15
N ARG A 180 13.30 7.90 0.92
CA ARG A 180 12.86 9.24 0.55
C ARG A 180 11.35 9.34 0.37
N LEU A 181 10.69 8.19 0.10
CA LEU A 181 9.25 8.04 -0.07
C LEU A 181 8.74 6.84 0.73
N LEU A 182 7.84 7.08 1.66
CA LEU A 182 7.11 6.05 2.40
C LEU A 182 5.69 5.95 1.85
N ALA A 183 5.21 4.74 1.61
CA ALA A 183 3.84 4.50 1.16
C ALA A 183 3.12 3.56 2.13
N VAL A 184 1.93 3.95 2.59
CA VAL A 184 1.10 3.23 3.55
C VAL A 184 -0.29 3.07 2.98
N ASP A 185 -0.78 1.84 2.91
CA ASP A 185 -2.13 1.54 2.46
C ASP A 185 -3.08 1.37 3.65
N ASP A 186 -4.36 1.67 3.42
CA ASP A 186 -5.43 1.51 4.41
C ASP A 186 -5.08 2.06 5.81
N SER A 187 -4.48 3.25 5.85
CA SER A 187 -3.95 3.87 7.08
C SER A 187 -4.99 4.13 8.17
N ASP A 188 -6.27 4.15 7.81
CA ASP A 188 -7.42 4.41 8.68
C ASP A 188 -8.36 3.20 8.84
N LEU A 189 -8.09 2.09 8.15
CA LEU A 189 -9.00 0.96 8.09
C LEU A 189 -9.02 0.17 9.40
N LYS A 190 -10.24 0.00 9.98
CA LYS A 190 -10.48 -0.76 11.20
C LYS A 190 -9.75 -0.24 12.45
N LEU A 191 -9.35 1.01 12.47
CA LEU A 191 -8.87 1.71 13.65
C LEU A 191 -10.05 2.41 14.36
N SER A 192 -9.96 2.52 15.69
CA SER A 192 -10.83 3.43 16.44
C SER A 192 -10.55 4.88 16.04
N ASP A 193 -11.42 5.81 16.38
CA ASP A 193 -11.21 7.23 16.06
C ASP A 193 -9.94 7.78 16.74
N THR A 194 -9.66 7.32 17.96
CA THR A 194 -8.45 7.67 18.71
C THR A 194 -7.20 7.12 18.02
N ASP A 195 -7.20 5.82 17.68
CA ASP A 195 -6.06 5.18 17.00
C ASP A 195 -5.83 5.76 15.61
N ARG A 196 -6.91 6.15 14.92
CA ARG A 196 -6.83 6.83 13.62
C ARG A 196 -6.13 8.18 13.77
N ALA A 197 -6.47 8.95 14.77
CA ALA A 197 -5.80 10.22 15.03
C ALA A 197 -4.31 10.03 15.35
N GLU A 198 -3.96 9.03 16.14
CA GLU A 198 -2.57 8.68 16.42
C GLU A 198 -1.82 8.15 15.18
N ALA A 199 -2.47 7.36 14.32
CA ALA A 199 -1.89 6.93 13.04
C ALA A 199 -1.57 8.13 12.12
N TRP A 200 -2.48 9.09 12.01
CA TRP A 200 -2.25 10.31 11.23
C TRP A 200 -1.16 11.20 11.83
N LYS A 201 -1.11 11.31 13.16
CA LYS A 201 -0.04 12.02 13.88
C LYS A 201 1.32 11.39 13.61
N LEU A 202 1.41 10.05 13.64
CA LEU A 202 2.61 9.31 13.27
C LEU A 202 3.05 9.63 11.84
N LEU A 203 2.15 9.49 10.85
CA LEU A 203 2.48 9.73 9.45
C LEU A 203 2.90 11.18 9.19
N ARG A 204 2.30 12.12 9.88
CA ARG A 204 2.69 13.55 9.84
C ARG A 204 4.07 13.77 10.45
N SER A 205 4.37 13.16 11.59
CA SER A 205 5.69 13.23 12.22
C SER A 205 6.80 12.69 11.31
N VAL A 206 6.53 11.59 10.57
CA VAL A 206 7.47 11.05 9.58
C VAL A 206 7.68 12.02 8.41
N ALA A 207 6.62 12.68 7.96
CA ALA A 207 6.70 13.70 6.92
C ALA A 207 7.47 14.93 7.38
N ASP A 208 7.21 15.41 8.60
CA ASP A 208 7.90 16.54 9.23
C ASP A 208 9.40 16.23 9.44
N GLY A 209 9.75 14.95 9.64
CA GLY A 209 11.12 14.43 9.64
C GLY A 209 11.79 14.42 8.27
N GLY A 210 11.08 14.87 7.21
CA GLY A 210 11.61 15.09 5.87
C GLY A 210 11.40 13.93 4.88
N THR A 211 10.73 12.84 5.27
CA THR A 211 10.35 11.76 4.35
C THR A 211 8.99 12.07 3.71
N THR A 212 8.89 12.04 2.39
CA THR A 212 7.57 12.17 1.73
C THR A 212 6.71 10.94 2.04
N VAL A 213 5.45 11.14 2.44
CA VAL A 213 4.53 10.07 2.81
C VAL A 213 3.32 10.05 1.88
N LEU A 214 3.03 8.90 1.27
CA LEU A 214 1.79 8.61 0.57
C LEU A 214 0.93 7.73 1.47
N ALA A 215 -0.26 8.17 1.85
CA ALA A 215 -1.17 7.43 2.71
C ALA A 215 -2.51 7.21 2.02
N VAL A 216 -2.87 5.96 1.78
CA VAL A 216 -4.22 5.60 1.29
C VAL A 216 -5.18 5.60 2.46
N CYS A 217 -6.31 6.28 2.30
CA CYS A 217 -7.34 6.41 3.33
C CYS A 217 -8.75 6.46 2.75
N SER A 218 -9.74 6.29 3.60
CA SER A 218 -11.15 6.50 3.28
C SER A 218 -11.48 7.98 3.29
N GLN A 219 -10.94 8.71 4.26
CA GLN A 219 -11.13 10.14 4.44
C GLN A 219 -9.85 10.77 4.96
N ALA A 220 -9.36 11.78 4.27
CA ALA A 220 -8.17 12.53 4.65
C ALA A 220 -8.49 13.49 5.81
N PRO A 221 -7.56 13.69 6.76
CA PRO A 221 -7.68 14.76 7.74
C PRO A 221 -7.64 16.14 7.09
N ASP A 222 -8.32 17.08 7.71
CA ASP A 222 -8.32 18.49 7.27
C ASP A 222 -6.90 19.04 7.14
N GLY A 223 -6.68 19.83 6.07
CA GLY A 223 -5.39 20.45 5.79
C GLY A 223 -4.31 19.51 5.23
N THR A 224 -4.63 18.25 4.91
CA THR A 224 -3.71 17.32 4.26
C THR A 224 -3.82 17.47 2.73
N ALA A 225 -2.69 17.50 2.03
CA ALA A 225 -2.67 17.44 0.57
C ALA A 225 -3.35 16.14 0.09
N THR A 226 -4.39 16.26 -0.74
CA THR A 226 -5.24 15.11 -1.09
C THR A 226 -5.27 14.90 -2.58
N VAL A 227 -5.02 13.65 -2.98
CA VAL A 227 -5.19 13.14 -4.34
C VAL A 227 -6.41 12.23 -4.37
N ARG A 228 -7.35 12.49 -5.27
CA ARG A 228 -8.58 11.70 -5.35
C ARG A 228 -8.55 10.74 -6.52
N THR A 229 -8.94 9.49 -6.24
CA THR A 229 -9.23 8.48 -7.26
C THR A 229 -10.73 8.31 -7.40
N THR A 230 -11.21 8.15 -8.65
CA THR A 230 -12.63 7.97 -8.95
C THR A 230 -12.86 6.58 -9.55
N THR A 231 -13.99 5.97 -9.19
CA THR A 231 -14.42 4.73 -9.85
C THR A 231 -15.00 5.09 -11.22
N ASP A 232 -14.52 4.44 -12.29
CA ASP A 232 -15.09 4.64 -13.62
C ASP A 232 -16.42 3.88 -13.71
N THR A 233 -17.51 4.54 -13.33
CA THR A 233 -18.86 3.97 -13.24
C THR A 233 -19.36 3.45 -14.61
N ARG A 234 -18.82 3.95 -15.73
CA ARG A 234 -19.29 3.58 -17.08
C ARG A 234 -18.93 2.14 -17.47
N THR A 235 -17.82 1.59 -16.96
CA THR A 235 -17.40 0.24 -17.30
C THR A 235 -18.16 -0.82 -16.49
N ASN A 236 -18.58 -0.49 -15.27
CA ASN A 236 -19.34 -1.41 -14.41
C ASN A 236 -20.81 -1.54 -14.83
N GLU A 237 -21.41 -0.49 -15.39
CA GLU A 237 -22.79 -0.57 -15.93
C GLU A 237 -22.83 -1.43 -17.20
N ALA A 238 -21.85 -1.30 -18.12
CA ALA A 238 -21.81 -2.13 -19.31
C ALA A 238 -21.61 -3.62 -18.98
N THR A 239 -20.84 -3.95 -17.94
CA THR A 239 -20.64 -5.35 -17.52
C THR A 239 -21.89 -5.90 -16.82
N ARG A 240 -22.57 -5.11 -15.99
CA ARG A 240 -23.83 -5.51 -15.35
C ARG A 240 -24.97 -5.67 -16.34
N THR A 241 -25.06 -4.80 -17.36
CA THR A 241 -26.06 -4.87 -18.42
C THR A 241 -25.84 -6.12 -19.27
N ASN A 242 -24.60 -6.50 -19.57
CA ASN A 242 -24.27 -7.72 -20.32
C ASN A 242 -24.53 -9.01 -19.52
N GLU A 243 -24.34 -9.01 -18.20
CA GLU A 243 -24.71 -10.16 -17.35
C GLU A 243 -26.23 -10.29 -17.19
N ALA A 244 -26.94 -9.17 -17.02
CA ALA A 244 -28.40 -9.18 -16.95
C ALA A 244 -29.03 -9.64 -18.28
N THR A 245 -28.45 -9.29 -19.43
CA THR A 245 -28.93 -9.72 -20.75
C THR A 245 -28.63 -11.19 -21.04
N ARG A 246 -27.56 -11.75 -20.48
CA ARG A 246 -27.25 -13.18 -20.61
C ARG A 246 -28.10 -14.08 -19.73
N THR A 247 -28.53 -13.61 -18.56
CA THR A 247 -29.46 -14.34 -17.66
C THR A 247 -30.92 -14.25 -18.11
N SER A 248 -31.28 -13.27 -18.93
CA SER A 248 -32.66 -13.13 -19.46
C SER A 248 -32.86 -13.84 -20.81
N GLY A 249 -31.79 -14.41 -21.41
CA GLY A 249 -31.85 -15.04 -22.73
C GLY A 249 -32.08 -16.56 -22.72
N ASP A 250 -32.16 -17.19 -21.55
CA ASP A 250 -32.21 -18.66 -21.45
C ASP A 250 -33.55 -19.22 -20.89
N THR A 251 -34.60 -18.42 -20.94
CA THR A 251 -35.95 -18.86 -20.48
C THR A 251 -37.02 -18.50 -21.49
N THR A 252 -36.87 -18.93 -22.74
CA THR A 252 -38.01 -19.01 -23.69
C THR A 252 -37.64 -19.98 -24.80
N THR A 253 -38.02 -21.23 -24.65
CA THR A 253 -38.51 -22.15 -25.67
C THR A 253 -38.63 -23.56 -25.07
N ASN A 254 -39.84 -23.87 -24.60
CA ASN A 254 -40.45 -25.19 -24.81
C ASN A 254 -41.84 -25.17 -24.12
N GLU A 255 -42.80 -24.59 -24.79
CA GLU A 255 -44.20 -24.96 -24.70
C GLU A 255 -44.73 -24.89 -26.13
N GLU A 256 -44.91 -26.06 -26.72
CA GLU A 256 -46.03 -26.36 -27.65
C GLU A 256 -45.97 -27.83 -28.11
N GLY A 257 -47.09 -28.47 -27.82
CA GLY A 257 -47.65 -29.59 -28.59
C GLY A 257 -47.20 -30.97 -28.12
N THR A 258 -48.01 -31.83 -27.70
CA THR A 258 -49.31 -32.23 -28.18
C THR A 258 -49.96 -33.16 -27.16
N ALA A 259 -51.27 -32.99 -26.99
CA ALA A 259 -52.14 -33.96 -26.38
C ALA A 259 -52.18 -35.27 -27.18
N ASP A 260 -52.38 -36.35 -26.52
CA ASP A 260 -53.45 -37.35 -26.79
C ASP A 260 -52.98 -38.78 -26.55
N ALA A 261 -53.91 -39.56 -26.09
CA ALA A 261 -54.10 -41.00 -26.12
C ALA A 261 -53.67 -41.78 -24.85
N LEU A 262 -54.63 -41.92 -23.95
CA LEU A 262 -55.49 -43.07 -23.73
C LEU A 262 -54.85 -44.41 -23.38
N ALA A 263 -55.22 -44.84 -22.21
CA ALA A 263 -55.83 -46.18 -21.96
C ALA A 263 -54.93 -47.33 -21.49
N GLU A 264 -55.30 -47.74 -20.30
CA GLU A 264 -55.67 -49.11 -19.92
C GLU A 264 -54.63 -50.09 -19.47
N THR A 265 -55.05 -50.63 -18.37
CA THR A 265 -54.87 -52.00 -17.84
C THR A 265 -53.52 -52.30 -17.19
N GLY A 266 -53.44 -52.73 -15.96
CA GLY A 266 -54.25 -53.64 -15.22
C GLY A 266 -53.33 -54.66 -14.56
N ARG A 267 -53.56 -54.85 -13.27
CA ARG A 267 -53.26 -56.08 -12.52
C ARG A 267 -51.93 -56.81 -12.67
N ALA A 268 -51.16 -56.86 -11.67
CA ALA A 268 -51.04 -58.01 -10.73
C ALA A 268 -50.07 -57.61 -9.64
#